data_265df826c987282811827d1a42aa3ab4
#
_entry.id   265df826c987282811827d1a42aa3ab4
#
_cell.length_a   1.000
_cell.length_b   1.000
_cell.length_c   1.000
_cell.angle_alpha   90.00
_cell.angle_beta   90.00
_cell.angle_gamma   90.00
#
_symmetry.space_group_name_H-M   'P 1'
#
loop_
_entity.id
_entity.type
_entity.pdbx_description
1 polymer ?
#
loop_
_entity_poly.entity_id
_entity_poly.type
_entity_poly.pdbx_seq_one_letter_code
_entity_poly.pdbx_strand_id
1 'polypeptide(L)'
;MLLLLTGCRKRELLDARWEHLDVERSIWRIPTSKSGKLRHVPLSDTVICILKSIPRFEGCPYVLPNPQTQKPFNTIYYSWNTARNRADMPDLRMHDLRHSFASFLINSGRSLYEVQNILGHSQLSTTQRYAHLSQKTLVAAANAAASAAN
;
A
#
# COMPACT_ATOMS: atom_id res chain seq x y z
N MET A 1 -7.97 6.14 -2.25
CA MET A 1 -7.15 6.49 -1.08
C MET A 1 -6.41 5.29 -0.50
N LEU A 2 -7.08 4.21 -0.04
CA LEU A 2 -6.41 3.05 0.60
C LEU A 2 -5.30 2.41 -0.25
N LEU A 3 -5.50 2.24 -1.58
CA LEU A 3 -4.44 1.73 -2.47
C LEU A 3 -3.17 2.59 -2.45
N LEU A 4 -3.32 3.91 -2.41
CA LEU A 4 -2.20 4.85 -2.36
C LEU A 4 -1.49 4.83 -1.01
N LEU A 5 -2.24 4.73 0.09
CA LEU A 5 -1.68 4.83 1.45
C LEU A 5 -1.14 3.51 2.02
N THR A 6 -1.45 2.38 1.40
CA THR A 6 -0.97 1.06 1.82
C THR A 6 -0.01 0.41 0.82
N GLY A 7 -0.01 0.88 -0.42
CA GLY A 7 0.74 0.28 -1.51
C GLY A 7 0.33 -1.17 -1.81
N CYS A 8 -0.81 -1.65 -1.33
CA CYS A 8 -1.29 -3.00 -1.58
C CYS A 8 -1.71 -3.20 -3.05
N ARG A 9 -1.80 -4.45 -3.48
CA ARG A 9 -2.33 -4.76 -4.82
C ARG A 9 -3.85 -4.58 -4.83
N LYS A 10 -4.39 -4.19 -6.00
CA LYS A 10 -5.84 -4.01 -6.18
C LYS A 10 -6.64 -5.20 -5.63
N ARG A 11 -6.25 -6.42 -5.97
CA ARG A 11 -7.01 -7.61 -5.55
C ARG A 11 -6.91 -7.85 -4.04
N GLU A 12 -5.74 -7.58 -3.44
CA GLU A 12 -5.56 -7.67 -2.00
C GLU A 12 -6.54 -6.75 -1.25
N LEU A 13 -6.75 -5.52 -1.75
CA LEU A 13 -7.69 -4.58 -1.15
C LEU A 13 -9.16 -5.00 -1.39
N LEU A 14 -9.50 -5.45 -2.58
CA LEU A 14 -10.88 -5.86 -2.89
C LEU A 14 -11.31 -7.11 -2.12
N ASP A 15 -10.36 -7.99 -1.80
CA ASP A 15 -10.58 -9.20 -1.01
C ASP A 15 -10.33 -9.00 0.50
N ALA A 16 -10.02 -7.76 0.93
CA ALA A 16 -9.74 -7.47 2.32
C ALA A 16 -10.91 -7.84 3.24
N ARG A 17 -10.60 -8.51 4.35
CA ARG A 17 -11.57 -8.91 5.36
C ARG A 17 -11.27 -8.24 6.68
N TRP A 18 -12.31 -7.94 7.44
CA TRP A 18 -12.18 -7.32 8.76
C TRP A 18 -11.35 -8.17 9.73
N GLU A 19 -11.49 -9.49 9.69
CA GLU A 19 -10.74 -10.44 10.55
C GLU A 19 -9.21 -10.40 10.33
N HIS A 20 -8.79 -9.88 9.17
CA HIS A 20 -7.37 -9.72 8.84
C HIS A 20 -6.78 -8.37 9.28
N LEU A 21 -7.61 -7.45 9.77
CA LEU A 21 -7.21 -6.11 10.21
C LEU A 21 -7.08 -6.07 11.73
N ASP A 22 -5.85 -5.94 12.20
CA ASP A 22 -5.53 -5.70 13.60
C ASP A 22 -5.31 -4.19 13.78
N VAL A 23 -6.39 -3.48 14.08
CA VAL A 23 -6.36 -2.01 14.21
C VAL A 23 -5.57 -1.56 15.45
N GLU A 24 -5.60 -2.35 16.53
CA GLU A 24 -4.87 -2.03 17.77
C GLU A 24 -3.36 -2.09 17.54
N ARG A 25 -2.90 -3.10 16.79
CA ARG A 25 -1.49 -3.25 16.42
C ARG A 25 -1.11 -2.51 15.14
N SER A 26 -2.07 -1.83 14.51
CA SER A 26 -1.86 -1.12 13.24
C SER A 26 -1.30 -2.02 12.13
N ILE A 27 -1.82 -3.24 12.02
CA ILE A 27 -1.34 -4.26 11.08
C ILE A 27 -2.50 -4.84 10.26
N TRP A 28 -2.32 -4.91 8.97
CA TRP A 28 -3.16 -5.71 8.08
C TRP A 28 -2.42 -6.97 7.64
N ARG A 29 -2.96 -8.14 8.00
CA ARG A 29 -2.45 -9.46 7.60
C ARG A 29 -3.07 -9.87 6.27
N ILE A 30 -2.26 -9.97 5.22
CA ILE A 30 -2.70 -10.47 3.91
C ILE A 30 -2.31 -11.96 3.83
N PRO A 31 -3.28 -12.89 3.96
CA PRO A 31 -2.99 -14.31 4.15
C PRO A 31 -2.38 -14.98 2.92
N THR A 32 -2.73 -14.50 1.72
CA THR A 32 -2.24 -15.08 0.47
C THR A 32 -1.82 -13.96 -0.47
N SER A 33 -0.52 -13.72 -0.57
CA SER A 33 0.02 -12.88 -1.64
C SER A 33 0.23 -13.71 -2.91
N LYS A 34 0.44 -13.08 -4.06
CA LYS A 34 0.79 -13.76 -5.33
C LYS A 34 2.04 -14.66 -5.20
N SER A 35 2.84 -14.47 -4.15
CA SER A 35 4.02 -15.30 -3.82
C SER A 35 3.72 -16.45 -2.86
N GLY A 36 2.46 -16.66 -2.48
CA GLY A 36 2.05 -17.72 -1.53
C GLY A 36 2.45 -17.44 -0.06
N LYS A 37 3.09 -16.30 0.23
CA LYS A 37 3.56 -15.98 1.58
C LYS A 37 2.62 -14.98 2.27
N LEU A 38 2.39 -15.21 3.55
CA LEU A 38 1.75 -14.23 4.46
C LEU A 38 2.54 -12.92 4.43
N ARG A 39 1.83 -11.80 4.33
CA ARG A 39 2.41 -10.46 4.35
C ARG A 39 1.70 -9.59 5.37
N HIS A 40 2.49 -8.81 6.11
CA HIS A 40 2.00 -7.79 7.03
C HIS A 40 2.17 -6.41 6.38
N VAL A 41 1.09 -5.65 6.32
CA VAL A 41 1.08 -4.26 5.84
C VAL A 41 0.85 -3.36 7.05
N PRO A 42 1.80 -2.49 7.41
CA PRO A 42 1.58 -1.51 8.47
C PRO A 42 0.50 -0.51 8.04
N LEU A 43 -0.37 -0.17 8.98
CA LEU A 43 -1.47 0.79 8.78
C LEU A 43 -1.09 2.12 9.46
N SER A 44 -1.05 3.20 8.69
CA SER A 44 -0.90 4.54 9.26
C SER A 44 -2.19 4.98 9.96
N ASP A 45 -2.09 5.96 10.85
CA ASP A 45 -3.26 6.53 11.54
C ASP A 45 -4.33 7.01 10.56
N THR A 46 -3.93 7.62 9.45
CA THR A 46 -4.83 8.02 8.37
C THR A 46 -5.58 6.83 7.78
N VAL A 47 -4.90 5.70 7.54
CA VAL A 47 -5.55 4.48 7.05
C VAL A 47 -6.52 3.93 8.08
N ILE A 48 -6.15 3.93 9.36
CA ILE A 48 -7.02 3.50 10.47
C ILE A 48 -8.28 4.38 10.55
N CYS A 49 -8.14 5.70 10.46
CA CYS A 49 -9.27 6.62 10.41
C CYS A 49 -10.21 6.31 9.25
N ILE A 50 -9.66 6.07 8.04
CA ILE A 50 -10.46 5.70 6.88
C ILE A 50 -11.17 4.37 7.13
N LEU A 51 -10.49 3.34 7.65
CA LEU A 51 -11.09 2.04 7.93
C LEU A 51 -12.22 2.13 8.95
N LYS A 52 -12.07 2.96 10.00
CA LYS A 52 -13.11 3.20 11.00
C LYS A 52 -14.34 3.92 10.43
N SER A 53 -14.20 4.71 9.38
CA SER A 53 -15.31 5.41 8.72
C SER A 53 -16.07 4.55 7.71
N ILE A 54 -15.56 3.37 7.35
CA ILE A 54 -16.24 2.46 6.41
C ILE A 54 -17.40 1.78 7.10
N PRO A 55 -18.63 1.85 6.54
CA PRO A 55 -19.78 1.15 7.09
C PRO A 55 -19.57 -0.35 7.04
N ARG A 56 -19.93 -1.04 8.13
CA ARG A 56 -19.92 -2.50 8.19
C ARG A 56 -21.33 -3.02 7.93
N PHE A 57 -21.43 -4.02 7.07
CA PHE A 57 -22.68 -4.73 6.81
C PHE A 57 -22.73 -5.97 7.71
N GLU A 58 -23.85 -6.19 8.37
CA GLU A 58 -24.06 -7.35 9.23
C GLU A 58 -23.87 -8.66 8.45
N GLY A 59 -23.11 -9.59 9.01
CA GLY A 59 -22.77 -10.86 8.37
C GLY A 59 -21.77 -10.77 7.20
N CYS A 60 -21.35 -9.58 6.78
CA CYS A 60 -20.40 -9.41 5.69
C CYS A 60 -18.96 -9.32 6.20
N PRO A 61 -18.08 -10.27 5.84
CA PRO A 61 -16.70 -10.27 6.33
C PRO A 61 -15.80 -9.27 5.61
N TYR A 62 -16.23 -8.72 4.47
CA TYR A 62 -15.37 -7.90 3.61
C TYR A 62 -15.34 -6.42 4.02
N VAL A 63 -14.18 -5.79 3.84
CA VAL A 63 -13.98 -4.36 4.17
C VAL A 63 -14.64 -3.46 3.14
N LEU A 64 -14.56 -3.82 1.87
CA LEU A 64 -15.11 -3.04 0.75
C LEU A 64 -16.00 -3.93 -0.13
N PRO A 65 -17.15 -4.40 0.38
CA PRO A 65 -18.05 -5.23 -0.40
C PRO A 65 -18.82 -4.40 -1.42
N ASN A 66 -19.30 -5.04 -2.46
CA ASN A 66 -20.38 -4.51 -3.29
C ASN A 66 -21.65 -4.43 -2.42
N PRO A 67 -22.29 -3.26 -2.27
CA PRO A 67 -23.44 -3.09 -1.38
C PRO A 67 -24.64 -3.97 -1.73
N GLN A 68 -24.81 -4.33 -3.02
CA GLN A 68 -25.93 -5.15 -3.49
C GLN A 68 -25.71 -6.64 -3.26
N THR A 69 -24.47 -7.13 -3.43
CA THR A 69 -24.16 -8.55 -3.37
C THR A 69 -23.45 -8.98 -2.10
N GLN A 70 -22.96 -8.03 -1.30
CA GLN A 70 -22.10 -8.22 -0.12
C GLN A 70 -20.85 -9.08 -0.40
N LYS A 71 -20.46 -9.19 -1.67
CA LYS A 71 -19.26 -9.90 -2.14
C LYS A 71 -18.20 -8.90 -2.61
N PRO A 72 -16.92 -9.31 -2.71
CA PRO A 72 -15.89 -8.49 -3.31
C PRO A 72 -16.25 -8.03 -4.71
N PHE A 73 -15.87 -6.81 -5.07
CA PHE A 73 -15.99 -6.36 -6.45
C PHE A 73 -15.08 -7.19 -7.36
N ASN A 74 -15.61 -7.66 -8.48
CA ASN A 74 -14.82 -8.29 -9.54
C ASN A 74 -13.89 -7.25 -10.20
N THR A 75 -14.42 -6.07 -10.46
CA THR A 75 -13.68 -4.95 -11.05
C THR A 75 -14.18 -3.62 -10.49
N ILE A 76 -13.28 -2.65 -10.39
CA ILE A 76 -13.57 -1.25 -10.07
C ILE A 76 -13.12 -0.34 -11.22
N TYR A 77 -13.06 -0.89 -12.45
CA TYR A 77 -12.54 -0.18 -13.62
C TYR A 77 -13.31 1.11 -13.88
N TYR A 78 -14.64 1.06 -13.90
CA TYR A 78 -15.45 2.26 -14.20
C TYR A 78 -15.29 3.35 -13.15
N SER A 79 -15.32 3.00 -11.86
CA SER A 79 -15.09 3.96 -10.77
C SER A 79 -13.69 4.56 -10.84
N TRP A 80 -12.68 3.74 -11.16
CA TRP A 80 -11.32 4.22 -11.36
C TRP A 80 -11.20 5.16 -12.55
N ASN A 81 -11.79 4.80 -13.69
CA ASN A 81 -11.77 5.61 -14.89
C ASN A 81 -12.42 6.98 -14.65
N THR A 82 -13.56 7.00 -13.98
CA THR A 82 -14.24 8.25 -13.59
C THR A 82 -13.35 9.09 -12.66
N ALA A 83 -12.72 8.46 -11.65
CA ALA A 83 -11.89 9.18 -10.70
C ALA A 83 -10.65 9.80 -11.35
N ARG A 84 -9.92 9.04 -12.20
CA ARG A 84 -8.71 9.56 -12.87
C ARG A 84 -9.02 10.68 -13.87
N ASN A 85 -10.15 10.56 -14.61
CA ASN A 85 -10.56 11.59 -15.55
C ASN A 85 -10.99 12.89 -14.82
N ARG A 86 -11.69 12.77 -13.67
CA ARG A 86 -12.03 13.93 -12.83
C ARG A 86 -10.79 14.60 -12.22
N ALA A 87 -9.71 13.85 -12.04
CA ALA A 87 -8.43 14.36 -11.54
C ALA A 87 -7.51 14.87 -12.67
N ASP A 88 -8.00 14.91 -13.91
CA ASP A 88 -7.21 15.26 -15.11
C ASP A 88 -5.94 14.41 -15.30
N MET A 89 -6.06 13.11 -14.96
CA MET A 89 -4.99 12.11 -15.06
C MET A 89 -5.43 10.89 -15.88
N PRO A 90 -5.84 11.05 -17.15
CA PRO A 90 -6.45 9.97 -17.94
C PRO A 90 -5.54 8.76 -18.16
N ASP A 91 -4.23 8.95 -18.13
CA ASP A 91 -3.23 7.88 -18.34
C ASP A 91 -2.80 7.17 -17.06
N LEU A 92 -3.22 7.68 -15.89
CA LEU A 92 -2.85 7.09 -14.60
C LEU A 92 -3.46 5.68 -14.46
N ARG A 93 -2.59 4.69 -14.30
CA ARG A 93 -3.01 3.31 -14.04
C ARG A 93 -3.17 3.09 -12.54
N MET A 94 -4.09 2.24 -12.16
CA MET A 94 -4.30 1.90 -10.74
C MET A 94 -3.04 1.35 -10.06
N HIS A 95 -2.17 0.66 -10.81
CA HIS A 95 -0.91 0.13 -10.28
C HIS A 95 0.12 1.23 -9.99
N ASP A 96 -0.01 2.37 -10.64
CA ASP A 96 0.91 3.50 -10.44
C ASP A 96 0.74 4.12 -9.04
N LEU A 97 -0.43 3.95 -8.39
CA LEU A 97 -0.61 4.31 -6.98
C LEU A 97 0.36 3.57 -6.05
N ARG A 98 0.63 2.31 -6.35
CA ARG A 98 1.61 1.52 -5.59
C ARG A 98 3.04 1.97 -5.88
N HIS A 99 3.34 2.39 -7.11
CA HIS A 99 4.63 3.00 -7.44
C HIS A 99 4.80 4.34 -6.71
N SER A 100 3.76 5.17 -6.66
CA SER A 100 3.78 6.42 -5.90
C SER A 100 4.04 6.18 -4.41
N PHE A 101 3.38 5.20 -3.79
CA PHE A 101 3.62 4.83 -2.40
C PHE A 101 5.08 4.41 -2.16
N ALA A 102 5.65 3.58 -3.04
CA ALA A 102 7.07 3.20 -2.97
C ALA A 102 8.00 4.43 -3.04
N SER A 103 7.72 5.33 -3.99
CA SER A 103 8.50 6.57 -4.16
C SER A 103 8.39 7.47 -2.93
N PHE A 104 7.22 7.60 -2.31
CA PHE A 104 7.04 8.37 -1.08
C PHE A 104 7.89 7.81 0.07
N LEU A 105 7.92 6.49 0.24
CA LEU A 105 8.74 5.84 1.27
C LEU A 105 10.23 6.10 1.05
N ILE A 106 10.73 5.92 -0.18
CA ILE A 106 12.14 6.17 -0.50
C ILE A 106 12.49 7.65 -0.29
N ASN A 107 11.67 8.56 -0.79
CA ASN A 107 11.89 10.00 -0.63
C ASN A 107 11.81 10.46 0.83
N SER A 108 11.11 9.71 1.70
CA SER A 108 11.10 9.94 3.15
C SER A 108 12.28 9.29 3.89
N GLY A 109 13.26 8.74 3.16
CA GLY A 109 14.48 8.16 3.73
C GLY A 109 14.37 6.69 4.11
N ARG A 110 13.31 5.99 3.73
CA ARG A 110 13.18 4.55 4.00
C ARG A 110 14.09 3.75 3.07
N SER A 111 14.70 2.71 3.61
CA SER A 111 15.58 1.83 2.84
C SER A 111 14.82 1.01 1.80
N LEU A 112 15.50 0.60 0.73
CA LEU A 112 14.92 -0.32 -0.26
C LEU A 112 14.42 -1.63 0.36
N TYR A 113 15.07 -2.10 1.43
CA TYR A 113 14.68 -3.29 2.17
C TYR A 113 13.33 -3.11 2.89
N GLU A 114 13.13 -1.97 3.57
CA GLU A 114 11.85 -1.66 4.21
C GLU A 114 10.74 -1.58 3.16
N VAL A 115 10.98 -0.89 2.05
CA VAL A 115 10.01 -0.77 0.94
C VAL A 115 9.68 -2.14 0.34
N GLN A 116 10.69 -3.00 0.14
CA GLN A 116 10.50 -4.36 -0.35
C GLN A 116 9.58 -5.16 0.59
N ASN A 117 9.83 -5.11 1.89
CA ASN A 117 9.05 -5.84 2.90
C ASN A 117 7.60 -5.32 2.95
N ILE A 118 7.40 -4.01 3.02
CA ILE A 118 6.06 -3.40 3.07
C ILE A 118 5.26 -3.75 1.81
N LEU A 119 5.88 -3.66 0.64
CA LEU A 119 5.23 -3.99 -0.62
C LEU A 119 5.08 -5.50 -0.83
N GLY A 120 5.89 -6.34 -0.20
CA GLY A 120 5.90 -7.79 -0.40
C GLY A 120 6.40 -8.16 -1.81
N HIS A 121 7.51 -7.56 -2.23
CA HIS A 121 8.21 -7.97 -3.44
C HIS A 121 9.05 -9.20 -3.13
N SER A 122 8.79 -10.31 -3.84
CA SER A 122 9.56 -11.54 -3.68
C SER A 122 10.99 -11.42 -4.21
N GLN A 123 11.21 -10.52 -5.16
CA GLN A 123 12.52 -10.24 -5.77
C GLN A 123 12.94 -8.81 -5.48
N LEU A 124 14.19 -8.64 -5.04
CA LEU A 124 14.78 -7.33 -4.77
C LEU A 124 14.84 -6.46 -6.04
N SER A 125 15.09 -7.08 -7.19
CA SER A 125 15.12 -6.39 -8.50
C SER A 125 13.86 -5.57 -8.79
N THR A 126 12.70 -6.01 -8.29
CA THR A 126 11.45 -5.25 -8.42
C THR A 126 11.49 -3.93 -7.65
N THR A 127 12.19 -3.88 -6.53
CA THR A 127 12.35 -2.66 -5.70
C THR A 127 13.51 -1.82 -6.16
N GLN A 128 14.53 -2.39 -6.80
CA GLN A 128 15.71 -1.67 -7.31
C GLN A 128 15.38 -0.58 -8.34
N ARG A 129 14.24 -0.65 -9.02
CA ARG A 129 13.75 0.44 -9.89
C ARG A 129 13.62 1.79 -9.19
N TYR A 130 13.53 1.80 -7.86
CA TYR A 130 13.45 3.01 -7.05
C TYR A 130 14.81 3.43 -6.47
N ALA A 131 15.89 2.70 -6.74
CA ALA A 131 17.21 2.97 -6.17
C ALA A 131 17.74 4.37 -6.51
N HIS A 132 17.41 4.88 -7.70
CA HIS A 132 17.79 6.23 -8.12
C HIS A 132 17.22 7.34 -7.22
N LEU A 133 16.12 7.08 -6.50
CA LEU A 133 15.49 8.02 -5.57
C LEU A 133 16.25 8.09 -4.23
N SER A 134 17.09 7.10 -3.92
CA SER A 134 17.81 7.01 -2.64
C SER A 134 19.13 7.80 -2.61
N GLN A 135 19.53 8.46 -3.69
CA GLN A 135 20.83 9.14 -3.78
C GLN A 135 21.03 10.25 -2.72
N LYS A 136 19.97 11.00 -2.41
CA LYS A 136 20.01 12.01 -1.33
C LYS A 136 20.20 11.40 0.05
N THR A 137 19.63 10.23 0.29
CA THR A 137 19.76 9.51 1.58
C THR A 137 21.15 8.91 1.76
N LEU A 138 21.84 8.54 0.69
CA LEU A 138 23.22 8.06 0.77
C LEU A 138 24.19 9.17 1.21
N VAL A 139 24.02 10.39 0.72
CA VAL A 139 24.81 11.55 1.17
C VAL A 139 24.52 11.87 2.64
N ALA A 140 23.25 11.86 3.05
CA ALA A 140 22.86 12.08 4.44
C ALA A 140 23.46 11.00 5.37
N ALA A 141 23.46 9.73 4.95
CA ALA A 141 24.05 8.64 5.69
C ALA A 141 25.58 8.79 5.84
N ALA A 142 26.27 9.20 4.77
CA ALA A 142 27.70 9.48 4.84
C ALA A 142 28.03 10.62 5.82
N ASN A 143 27.24 11.69 5.80
CA ASN A 143 27.39 12.82 6.73
C ASN A 143 27.10 12.40 8.19
N ALA A 144 26.08 11.56 8.42
CA ALA A 144 25.78 11.03 9.74
C ALA A 144 26.92 10.16 10.29
N ALA A 145 27.52 9.31 9.46
CA ALA A 145 28.68 8.51 9.84
C ALA A 145 29.87 9.38 10.19
N ALA A 146 30.15 10.42 9.42
CA ALA A 146 31.23 11.38 9.71
C ALA A 146 30.99 12.12 11.04
N SER A 147 29.75 12.51 11.34
CA SER A 147 29.39 13.18 12.61
C SER A 147 29.48 12.24 13.83
N ALA A 148 29.27 10.94 13.65
CA ALA A 148 29.38 9.95 14.73
C ALA A 148 30.82 9.54 15.02
N ALA A 149 31.77 9.83 14.10
CA ALA A 149 33.19 9.52 14.23
C ALA A 149 34.01 10.65 14.89
N ASN A 150 33.41 11.80 15.11
CA ASN A 150 34.00 12.96 15.80
C ASN A 150 33.45 13.05 17.23
#